data_9a000a060804dde67446936fe2ae5083
#
_entry.id   9a000a060804dde67446936fe2ae5083
#
_cell.length_a   1.000
_cell.length_b   1.000
_cell.length_c   1.000
_cell.angle_alpha   90.00
_cell.angle_beta   90.00
_cell.angle_gamma   90.00
#
_symmetry.space_group_name_H-M   'P 1'
#
loop_
_entity.id
_entity.type
_entity.pdbx_description
1 polymer ?
#
loop_
_entity_poly.entity_id
_entity_poly.type
_entity_poly.pdbx_seq_one_letter_code
_entity_poly.pdbx_strand_id
1 'polypeptide(L)'
;TATPEVVTDIQALLKFREGNVFRMSFERKNLAYIVRKTDNKTKEIPYILQRISGSAIIYVRNRRRTKEITELLMNEGITADFYHAGLDNAVKDLRQKRWQSGEVRVMVATNAFGMGIDKPDVRIVLHLDLPDSPEAYFQEAGRAGRDGEKAYAVILYSKSDKTTLHKRVVDTFPDKEYILNVYEHLQYYYQMAMGDGFQCIREFNLEEFCRKFKYFPVPVDSALKILTQAGYLEYTDEQDNSSRILFTIRRDELYKLREMGKEAEALIQSILRSYTGVFTDYAYISEESLAIRTGLTRQQIYNILVTLTKRRIVDYIPRKKTPYIIYTRERLELRFLHIPPSVYEERKARYEA
;
A
#
# COMPACT_ATOMS: atom_id res chain seq x y z
N THR A 1 18.06 6.21 -3.71
CA THR A 1 19.11 5.42 -3.03
C THR A 1 19.02 4.00 -3.53
N ALA A 2 19.95 3.56 -4.37
CA ALA A 2 19.94 2.23 -4.95
C ALA A 2 21.13 1.43 -4.39
N THR A 3 20.89 0.19 -4.00
CA THR A 3 21.96 -0.76 -3.66
C THR A 3 22.73 -1.14 -4.92
N PRO A 4 23.97 -1.67 -4.82
CA PRO A 4 24.74 -2.10 -5.99
C PRO A 4 23.97 -3.09 -6.88
N GLU A 5 23.20 -3.99 -6.30
CA GLU A 5 22.33 -4.97 -7.00
C GLU A 5 21.23 -4.27 -7.79
N VAL A 6 20.54 -3.33 -7.15
CA VAL A 6 19.47 -2.54 -7.80
C VAL A 6 20.04 -1.68 -8.94
N VAL A 7 21.26 -1.15 -8.82
CA VAL A 7 21.93 -0.42 -9.90
C VAL A 7 22.17 -1.34 -11.09
N THR A 8 22.63 -2.57 -10.85
CA THR A 8 22.84 -3.57 -11.91
C THR A 8 21.53 -3.93 -12.60
N ASP A 9 20.47 -4.18 -11.84
CA ASP A 9 19.14 -4.48 -12.37
C ASP A 9 18.56 -3.33 -13.20
N ILE A 10 18.69 -2.08 -12.73
CA ILE A 10 18.24 -0.89 -13.47
C ILE A 10 18.94 -0.81 -14.82
N GLN A 11 20.26 -0.97 -14.86
CA GLN A 11 21.02 -0.91 -16.11
C GLN A 11 20.64 -2.02 -17.08
N ALA A 12 20.45 -3.24 -16.57
CA ALA A 12 20.07 -4.40 -17.38
C ALA A 12 18.64 -4.25 -17.92
N LEU A 13 17.67 -3.93 -17.06
CA LEU A 13 16.23 -3.86 -17.42
C LEU A 13 15.93 -2.67 -18.34
N LEU A 14 16.57 -1.52 -18.11
CA LEU A 14 16.42 -0.33 -18.94
C LEU A 14 17.34 -0.33 -20.17
N LYS A 15 18.17 -1.38 -20.35
CA LYS A 15 19.08 -1.55 -21.49
C LYS A 15 19.96 -0.32 -21.72
N PHE A 16 20.61 0.17 -20.70
CA PHE A 16 21.55 1.28 -20.83
C PHE A 16 22.67 0.92 -21.79
N ARG A 17 23.01 1.85 -22.68
CA ARG A 17 24.07 1.65 -23.70
C ARG A 17 25.46 1.55 -23.06
N GLU A 18 25.69 2.29 -21.98
CA GLU A 18 26.93 2.33 -21.21
C GLU A 18 26.63 2.28 -19.73
N GLY A 19 27.48 1.61 -18.97
CA GLY A 19 27.36 1.47 -17.52
C GLY A 19 27.75 2.74 -16.75
N ASN A 20 27.19 3.89 -17.09
CA ASN A 20 27.48 5.15 -16.42
C ASN A 20 26.81 5.21 -15.05
N VAL A 21 27.60 5.09 -13.99
CA VAL A 21 27.14 5.19 -12.60
C VAL A 21 27.91 6.26 -11.86
N PHE A 22 27.22 7.32 -11.48
CA PHE A 22 27.78 8.36 -10.61
C PHE A 22 27.51 7.99 -9.16
N ARG A 23 28.57 7.73 -8.39
CA ARG A 23 28.48 7.36 -6.98
C ARG A 23 28.93 8.50 -6.09
N MET A 24 28.14 8.80 -5.07
CA MET A 24 28.53 9.68 -3.98
C MET A 24 28.50 8.91 -2.66
N SER A 25 29.29 9.33 -1.69
CA SER A 25 29.22 8.79 -0.34
C SER A 25 27.85 9.10 0.27
N PHE A 26 27.25 8.12 0.96
CA PHE A 26 26.04 8.30 1.76
C PHE A 26 26.34 8.88 3.15
N GLU A 27 27.62 9.08 3.48
CA GLU A 27 28.02 9.64 4.76
C GLU A 27 27.50 11.08 4.91
N ARG A 28 26.80 11.31 5.99
CA ARG A 28 26.25 12.61 6.38
C ARG A 28 26.95 13.07 7.67
N LYS A 29 28.02 13.87 7.53
CA LYS A 29 28.82 14.35 8.66
C LYS A 29 28.02 15.15 9.70
N ASN A 30 26.95 15.77 9.26
CA ASN A 30 26.06 16.58 10.09
C ASN A 30 24.94 15.78 10.76
N LEU A 31 24.74 14.48 10.42
CA LEU A 31 23.67 13.63 10.92
C LEU A 31 24.22 12.57 11.87
N ALA A 32 23.85 12.66 13.15
CA ALA A 32 24.23 11.68 14.16
C ALA A 32 23.15 10.56 14.24
N TYR A 33 23.58 9.32 14.02
CA TYR A 33 22.72 8.13 14.20
C TYR A 33 22.88 7.59 15.62
N ILE A 34 21.77 7.50 16.35
CA ILE A 34 21.75 7.12 17.77
C ILE A 34 20.73 6.01 17.99
N VAL A 35 21.15 4.94 18.64
CA VAL A 35 20.24 3.92 19.20
C VAL A 35 20.17 4.09 20.70
N ARG A 36 18.99 4.45 21.21
CA ARG A 36 18.78 4.67 22.62
C ARG A 36 17.89 3.57 23.21
N LYS A 37 18.47 2.77 24.09
CA LYS A 37 17.74 1.73 24.82
C LYS A 37 16.91 2.36 25.94
N THR A 38 15.62 2.01 25.98
CA THR A 38 14.70 2.49 26.98
C THR A 38 13.60 1.46 27.25
N ASP A 39 13.13 1.40 28.47
CA ASP A 39 11.98 0.57 28.83
C ASP A 39 10.64 1.34 28.69
N ASN A 40 10.70 2.67 28.57
CA ASN A 40 9.53 3.52 28.37
C ASN A 40 9.76 4.57 27.29
N LYS A 41 9.46 4.19 26.05
CA LYS A 41 9.62 5.07 24.88
C LYS A 41 8.79 6.34 24.96
N THR A 42 7.60 6.26 25.55
CA THR A 42 6.66 7.39 25.65
C THR A 42 7.21 8.52 26.52
N LYS A 43 7.87 8.20 27.62
CA LYS A 43 8.52 9.20 28.49
C LYS A 43 9.77 9.81 27.86
N GLU A 44 10.47 9.06 27.02
CA GLU A 44 11.69 9.53 26.36
C GLU A 44 11.43 10.60 25.27
N ILE A 45 10.27 10.57 24.64
CA ILE A 45 9.96 11.49 23.52
C ILE A 45 10.00 12.95 23.96
N PRO A 46 9.18 13.40 24.95
CA PRO A 46 9.23 14.79 25.42
C PRO A 46 10.63 15.19 25.93
N TYR A 47 11.30 14.30 26.67
CA TYR A 47 12.64 14.52 27.17
C TYR A 47 13.67 14.83 26.06
N ILE A 48 13.61 14.09 24.95
CA ILE A 48 14.50 14.32 23.78
C ILE A 48 14.12 15.62 23.09
N LEU A 49 12.82 15.85 22.83
CA LEU A 49 12.34 17.01 22.12
C LEU A 49 12.56 18.33 22.87
N GLN A 50 12.57 18.31 24.21
CA GLN A 50 12.90 19.50 25.03
C GLN A 50 14.38 19.89 24.92
N ARG A 51 15.28 18.94 24.61
CA ARG A 51 16.71 19.19 24.47
C ARG A 51 17.17 19.53 23.06
N ILE A 52 16.39 19.14 22.05
CA ILE A 52 16.70 19.38 20.65
C ILE A 52 15.62 20.29 20.10
N SER A 53 15.92 21.57 19.96
CA SER A 53 15.01 22.55 19.34
C SER A 53 14.88 22.34 17.82
N GLY A 54 13.83 22.92 17.22
CA GLY A 54 13.58 22.86 15.79
C GLY A 54 12.57 21.79 15.38
N SER A 55 12.36 21.66 14.07
CA SER A 55 11.38 20.74 13.49
C SER A 55 11.76 19.28 13.71
N ALA A 56 10.74 18.44 13.95
CA ALA A 56 10.92 17.02 14.21
C ALA A 56 9.94 16.15 13.42
N ILE A 57 10.38 14.92 13.12
CA ILE A 57 9.52 13.86 12.62
C ILE A 57 9.62 12.69 13.58
N ILE A 58 8.47 12.09 13.92
CA ILE A 58 8.39 10.87 14.73
C ILE A 58 7.73 9.78 13.91
N TYR A 59 8.46 8.71 13.65
CA TYR A 59 7.93 7.56 12.92
C TYR A 59 7.37 6.50 13.85
N VAL A 60 6.12 6.11 13.58
CA VAL A 60 5.42 4.98 14.20
C VAL A 60 4.75 4.13 13.12
N ARG A 61 4.52 2.86 13.38
CA ARG A 61 3.93 1.95 12.38
C ARG A 61 2.41 1.98 12.36
N ASN A 62 1.76 2.29 13.47
CA ASN A 62 0.32 2.17 13.63
C ASN A 62 -0.36 3.54 13.51
N ARG A 63 -1.42 3.62 12.66
CA ARG A 63 -2.24 4.83 12.48
C ARG A 63 -2.82 5.33 13.81
N ARG A 64 -3.29 4.45 14.66
CA ARG A 64 -3.81 4.80 15.98
C ARG A 64 -2.73 5.46 16.85
N ARG A 65 -1.53 4.88 16.82
CA ARG A 65 -0.40 5.38 17.61
C ARG A 65 0.07 6.78 17.16
N THR A 66 -0.13 7.15 15.88
CA THR A 66 0.16 8.52 15.43
C THR A 66 -0.66 9.54 16.21
N LYS A 67 -1.95 9.28 16.46
CA LYS A 67 -2.84 10.14 17.22
C LYS A 67 -2.46 10.16 18.71
N GLU A 68 -2.26 8.99 19.32
CA GLU A 68 -1.91 8.85 20.72
C GLU A 68 -0.62 9.64 21.08
N ILE A 69 0.42 9.54 20.25
CA ILE A 69 1.66 10.28 20.47
C ILE A 69 1.48 11.78 20.21
N THR A 70 0.69 12.17 19.23
CA THR A 70 0.36 13.59 18.99
C THR A 70 -0.34 14.20 20.18
N GLU A 71 -1.36 13.55 20.74
CA GLU A 71 -2.09 14.00 21.93
C GLU A 71 -1.16 14.10 23.15
N LEU A 72 -0.28 13.13 23.33
CA LEU A 72 0.73 13.16 24.39
C LEU A 72 1.63 14.40 24.25
N LEU A 73 2.13 14.69 23.06
CA LEU A 73 3.00 15.85 22.83
C LEU A 73 2.28 17.17 23.06
N MET A 74 1.03 17.26 22.61
CA MET A 74 0.19 18.46 22.83
C MET A 74 -0.06 18.69 24.34
N ASN A 75 -0.28 17.64 25.11
CA ASN A 75 -0.42 17.72 26.57
C ASN A 75 0.86 18.17 27.28
N GLU A 76 2.03 17.89 26.68
CA GLU A 76 3.34 18.36 27.16
C GLU A 76 3.71 19.77 26.60
N GLY A 77 2.76 20.46 25.96
CA GLY A 77 2.96 21.80 25.40
C GLY A 77 3.80 21.85 24.10
N ILE A 78 4.00 20.70 23.44
CA ILE A 78 4.73 20.62 22.19
C ILE A 78 3.72 20.58 21.03
N THR A 79 3.77 21.57 20.12
CA THR A 79 2.89 21.60 18.93
C THR A 79 3.18 20.41 18.04
N ALA A 80 2.17 19.57 17.80
CA ALA A 80 2.28 18.38 17.02
C ALA A 80 1.06 18.14 16.15
N ASP A 81 1.26 17.46 15.03
CA ASP A 81 0.19 16.95 14.17
C ASP A 81 0.53 15.53 13.72
N PHE A 82 -0.44 14.80 13.16
CA PHE A 82 -0.22 13.43 12.73
C PHE A 82 -0.52 13.22 11.26
N TYR A 83 0.19 12.24 10.64
CA TYR A 83 0.08 11.93 9.22
C TYR A 83 0.08 10.42 8.97
N HIS A 84 -0.89 9.93 8.20
CA HIS A 84 -0.94 8.53 7.74
C HIS A 84 -1.74 8.41 6.44
N ALA A 85 -1.57 7.30 5.73
CA ALA A 85 -2.20 7.07 4.43
C ALA A 85 -3.74 7.18 4.45
N GLY A 86 -4.38 6.79 5.55
CA GLY A 86 -5.84 6.81 5.71
C GLY A 86 -6.48 8.18 5.96
N LEU A 87 -5.72 9.29 5.88
CA LEU A 87 -6.27 10.64 5.91
C LEU A 87 -6.71 11.07 4.51
N ASP A 88 -7.74 11.91 4.43
CA ASP A 88 -8.13 12.58 3.19
C ASP A 88 -7.00 13.46 2.65
N ASN A 89 -6.88 13.58 1.33
CA ASN A 89 -5.78 14.32 0.71
C ASN A 89 -5.75 15.78 1.13
N ALA A 90 -6.89 16.45 1.24
CA ALA A 90 -6.98 17.84 1.71
C ALA A 90 -6.43 17.99 3.15
N VAL A 91 -6.72 17.02 4.02
CA VAL A 91 -6.20 16.99 5.41
C VAL A 91 -4.70 16.74 5.42
N LYS A 92 -4.21 15.83 4.56
CA LYS A 92 -2.77 15.57 4.40
C LYS A 92 -2.01 16.82 4.01
N ASP A 93 -2.51 17.52 2.98
CA ASP A 93 -1.91 18.75 2.46
C ASP A 93 -1.90 19.86 3.51
N LEU A 94 -3.00 20.04 4.24
CA LEU A 94 -3.10 21.05 5.29
C LEU A 94 -2.08 20.81 6.41
N ARG A 95 -2.01 19.58 6.93
CA ARG A 95 -1.08 19.22 8.02
C ARG A 95 0.37 19.32 7.59
N GLN A 96 0.68 18.89 6.37
CA GLN A 96 2.01 19.01 5.80
C GLN A 96 2.43 20.49 5.69
N LYS A 97 1.55 21.36 5.19
CA LYS A 97 1.80 22.81 5.08
C LYS A 97 2.04 23.46 6.45
N ARG A 98 1.22 23.14 7.46
CA ARG A 98 1.39 23.65 8.83
C ARG A 98 2.72 23.24 9.44
N TRP A 99 3.17 22.02 9.17
CA TRP A 99 4.48 21.56 9.63
C TRP A 99 5.62 22.19 8.83
N GLN A 100 5.48 22.35 7.52
CA GLN A 100 6.47 23.02 6.67
C GLN A 100 6.65 24.50 7.05
N SER A 101 5.57 25.20 7.37
CA SER A 101 5.60 26.62 7.80
C SER A 101 6.17 26.80 9.21
N GLY A 102 6.28 25.74 9.99
CA GLY A 102 6.71 25.80 11.40
C GLY A 102 5.59 26.13 12.40
N GLU A 103 4.34 26.25 11.96
CA GLU A 103 3.16 26.36 12.84
C GLU A 103 3.04 25.13 13.75
N VAL A 104 3.37 23.96 13.22
CA VAL A 104 3.47 22.70 13.94
C VAL A 104 4.93 22.27 13.96
N ARG A 105 5.48 22.04 15.15
CA ARG A 105 6.87 21.64 15.32
C ARG A 105 7.12 20.18 15.00
N VAL A 106 6.23 19.29 15.41
CA VAL A 106 6.45 17.83 15.33
C VAL A 106 5.40 17.19 14.42
N MET A 107 5.85 16.40 13.45
CA MET A 107 4.98 15.54 12.66
C MET A 107 5.12 14.09 13.14
N VAL A 108 4.04 13.51 13.67
CA VAL A 108 3.99 12.09 14.06
C VAL A 108 3.38 11.31 12.91
N ALA A 109 4.12 10.42 12.30
CA ALA A 109 3.71 9.82 11.04
C ALA A 109 4.00 8.32 10.93
N THR A 110 3.27 7.67 10.03
CA THR A 110 3.68 6.38 9.47
C THR A 110 4.64 6.61 8.29
N ASN A 111 5.20 5.55 7.72
CA ASN A 111 6.02 5.58 6.50
C ASN A 111 5.36 6.30 5.30
N ALA A 112 4.03 6.53 5.34
CA ALA A 112 3.32 7.33 4.34
C ALA A 112 3.77 8.80 4.28
N PHE A 113 4.37 9.32 5.36
CA PHE A 113 4.97 10.65 5.39
C PHE A 113 6.41 10.58 4.92
N GLY A 114 6.59 10.68 3.61
CA GLY A 114 7.91 10.43 3.06
C GLY A 114 8.15 11.01 1.68
N MET A 115 7.51 10.50 0.66
CA MET A 115 7.73 10.96 -0.71
C MET A 115 7.33 12.43 -0.88
N GLY A 116 8.19 13.22 -1.51
CA GLY A 116 7.91 14.64 -1.78
C GLY A 116 8.05 15.58 -0.58
N ILE A 117 8.50 15.11 0.58
CA ILE A 117 8.75 15.98 1.74
C ILE A 117 10.16 16.54 1.67
N ASP A 118 10.21 17.85 1.49
CA ASP A 118 11.46 18.61 1.51
C ASP A 118 11.35 19.78 2.48
N LYS A 119 11.86 19.56 3.71
CA LYS A 119 12.04 20.58 4.76
C LYS A 119 13.49 20.48 5.23
N PRO A 120 14.32 21.50 4.93
CA PRO A 120 15.75 21.42 5.18
C PRO A 120 16.13 21.41 6.66
N ASP A 121 15.38 22.10 7.48
CA ASP A 121 15.66 22.41 8.89
C ASP A 121 15.10 21.37 9.89
N VAL A 122 14.90 20.13 9.48
CA VAL A 122 14.51 19.06 10.41
C VAL A 122 15.69 18.71 11.29
N ARG A 123 15.55 18.94 12.60
CA ARG A 123 16.64 18.71 13.59
C ARG A 123 16.67 17.29 14.13
N ILE A 124 15.53 16.61 14.14
CA ILE A 124 15.49 15.24 14.63
C ILE A 124 14.47 14.40 13.88
N VAL A 125 14.87 13.19 13.55
CA VAL A 125 13.98 12.09 13.15
C VAL A 125 14.05 11.02 14.22
N LEU A 126 12.91 10.72 14.83
CA LEU A 126 12.79 9.78 15.93
C LEU A 126 11.96 8.56 15.50
N HIS A 127 12.52 7.36 15.68
CA HIS A 127 11.80 6.11 15.42
C HIS A 127 11.37 5.45 16.73
N LEU A 128 10.07 5.33 16.94
CA LEU A 128 9.53 4.60 18.08
C LEU A 128 9.38 3.11 17.79
N ASP A 129 9.15 2.79 16.55
CA ASP A 129 9.06 1.41 16.06
C ASP A 129 10.18 1.19 15.04
N LEU A 130 10.74 -0.01 15.03
CA LEU A 130 11.79 -0.35 14.06
C LEU A 130 11.22 -0.26 12.64
N PRO A 131 11.92 0.39 11.71
CA PRO A 131 11.56 0.44 10.30
C PRO A 131 11.56 -0.96 9.67
N ASP A 132 11.08 -1.06 8.43
CA ASP A 132 10.94 -2.35 7.75
C ASP A 132 12.26 -2.92 7.24
N SER A 133 13.21 -2.04 6.93
CA SER A 133 14.53 -2.39 6.46
C SER A 133 15.55 -1.29 6.80
N PRO A 134 16.87 -1.59 6.73
CA PRO A 134 17.91 -0.59 6.84
C PRO A 134 17.78 0.53 5.80
N GLU A 135 17.36 0.21 4.57
CA GLU A 135 17.14 1.19 3.50
C GLU A 135 16.00 2.14 3.84
N ALA A 136 14.88 1.61 4.35
CA ALA A 136 13.75 2.41 4.83
C ALA A 136 14.19 3.34 5.96
N TYR A 137 14.95 2.80 6.93
CA TYR A 137 15.53 3.62 8.01
C TYR A 137 16.40 4.74 7.46
N PHE A 138 17.28 4.43 6.54
CA PHE A 138 18.19 5.41 5.95
C PHE A 138 17.45 6.52 5.19
N GLN A 139 16.40 6.18 4.46
CA GLN A 139 15.55 7.14 3.75
C GLN A 139 14.76 8.03 4.72
N GLU A 140 14.22 7.48 5.79
CA GLU A 140 13.47 8.20 6.81
C GLU A 140 14.40 9.09 7.65
N ALA A 141 15.49 8.55 8.15
CA ALA A 141 16.53 9.27 8.91
C ALA A 141 17.17 10.39 8.10
N GLY A 142 17.41 10.16 6.81
CA GLY A 142 18.02 11.11 5.86
C GLY A 142 17.20 12.39 5.62
N ARG A 143 15.99 12.51 6.18
CA ARG A 143 15.18 13.74 6.15
C ARG A 143 15.72 14.79 7.10
N ALA A 144 16.47 14.39 8.12
CA ALA A 144 17.08 15.32 9.06
C ALA A 144 18.32 16.02 8.48
N GLY A 145 18.49 17.29 8.79
CA GLY A 145 19.69 18.10 8.51
C GLY A 145 20.03 18.26 7.03
N ARG A 146 19.05 18.43 6.16
CA ARG A 146 19.30 18.66 4.73
C ARG A 146 19.96 20.00 4.44
N ASP A 147 19.84 20.94 5.36
CA ASP A 147 20.53 22.25 5.33
C ASP A 147 22.03 22.19 5.70
N GLY A 148 22.54 20.99 6.06
CA GLY A 148 23.93 20.81 6.48
C GLY A 148 24.16 21.05 7.97
N GLU A 149 23.17 21.58 8.69
CA GLU A 149 23.28 21.81 10.12
C GLU A 149 23.12 20.50 10.92
N LYS A 150 23.67 20.48 12.15
CA LYS A 150 23.66 19.31 13.01
C LYS A 150 22.24 18.80 13.27
N ALA A 151 22.05 17.52 13.02
CA ALA A 151 20.78 16.85 13.17
C ALA A 151 20.94 15.43 13.73
N TYR A 152 19.85 14.84 14.17
CA TYR A 152 19.86 13.56 14.86
C TYR A 152 18.84 12.59 14.28
N ALA A 153 19.26 11.35 14.07
CA ALA A 153 18.39 10.22 13.76
C ALA A 153 18.43 9.26 14.96
N VAL A 154 17.34 9.17 15.69
CA VAL A 154 17.29 8.42 16.95
C VAL A 154 16.33 7.26 16.84
N ILE A 155 16.77 6.05 17.13
CA ILE A 155 15.92 4.88 17.34
C ILE A 155 15.74 4.67 18.83
N LEU A 156 14.50 4.65 19.32
CA LEU A 156 14.18 4.18 20.65
C LEU A 156 13.98 2.67 20.62
N TYR A 157 14.87 1.95 21.27
CA TYR A 157 14.89 0.50 21.30
C TYR A 157 14.50 -0.03 22.68
N SER A 158 13.61 -1.01 22.71
CA SER A 158 13.23 -1.77 23.90
C SER A 158 13.39 -3.27 23.68
N LYS A 159 13.48 -4.06 24.75
CA LYS A 159 13.57 -5.51 24.62
C LYS A 159 12.38 -6.15 23.87
N SER A 160 11.19 -5.55 24.00
CA SER A 160 9.99 -6.01 23.29
C SER A 160 10.06 -5.82 21.77
N ASP A 161 10.91 -4.92 21.27
CA ASP A 161 11.03 -4.70 19.82
C ASP A 161 11.58 -5.92 19.09
N LYS A 162 12.50 -6.67 19.71
CA LYS A 162 13.02 -7.93 19.13
C LYS A 162 11.91 -8.95 18.94
N THR A 163 11.07 -9.13 19.98
CA THR A 163 9.94 -10.06 19.92
C THR A 163 8.90 -9.59 18.88
N THR A 164 8.64 -8.28 18.83
CA THR A 164 7.73 -7.68 17.86
C THR A 164 8.26 -7.85 16.42
N LEU A 165 9.56 -7.70 16.21
CA LEU A 165 10.19 -7.88 14.91
C LEU A 165 10.09 -9.35 14.46
N HIS A 166 10.42 -10.29 15.34
CA HIS A 166 10.29 -11.73 15.05
C HIS A 166 8.84 -12.11 14.70
N LYS A 167 7.88 -11.64 15.51
CA LYS A 167 6.47 -11.86 15.21
C LYS A 167 6.08 -11.29 13.84
N ARG A 168 6.62 -10.15 13.45
CA ARG A 168 6.37 -9.53 12.13
C ARG A 168 6.83 -10.42 10.99
N VAL A 169 8.02 -11.04 11.11
CA VAL A 169 8.52 -11.99 10.10
C VAL A 169 7.52 -13.12 9.92
N VAL A 170 7.10 -13.74 11.03
CA VAL A 170 6.14 -14.86 11.03
C VAL A 170 4.78 -14.42 10.45
N ASP A 171 4.28 -13.25 10.83
CA ASP A 171 2.99 -12.73 10.36
C ASP A 171 3.04 -12.35 8.86
N THR A 172 4.19 -11.85 8.38
CA THR A 172 4.38 -11.47 6.96
C THR A 172 4.61 -12.66 6.05
N PHE A 173 5.30 -13.67 6.57
CA PHE A 173 5.61 -14.92 5.86
C PHE A 173 5.09 -16.12 6.66
N PRO A 174 3.75 -16.29 6.74
CA PRO A 174 3.18 -17.46 7.39
C PRO A 174 3.62 -18.72 6.65
N ASP A 175 3.65 -19.86 7.34
CA ASP A 175 4.10 -21.11 6.76
C ASP A 175 3.31 -21.49 5.50
N LYS A 176 3.95 -22.18 4.56
CA LYS A 176 3.31 -22.55 3.28
C LYS A 176 2.04 -23.35 3.50
N GLU A 177 2.01 -24.25 4.48
CA GLU A 177 0.81 -24.99 4.85
C GLU A 177 -0.33 -24.05 5.27
N TYR A 178 -0.02 -23.00 6.04
CA TYR A 178 -1.00 -21.98 6.40
C TYR A 178 -1.56 -21.26 5.17
N ILE A 179 -0.71 -20.91 4.21
CA ILE A 179 -1.13 -20.23 2.97
C ILE A 179 -2.04 -21.14 2.14
N LEU A 180 -1.69 -22.42 2.03
CA LEU A 180 -2.51 -23.41 1.35
C LEU A 180 -3.88 -23.58 2.03
N ASN A 181 -3.89 -23.65 3.36
CA ASN A 181 -5.13 -23.74 4.14
C ASN A 181 -6.01 -22.49 3.97
N VAL A 182 -5.43 -21.31 3.93
CA VAL A 182 -6.18 -20.06 3.63
C VAL A 182 -6.80 -20.13 2.24
N TYR A 183 -6.05 -20.59 1.22
CA TYR A 183 -6.59 -20.79 -0.13
C TYR A 183 -7.75 -21.78 -0.14
N GLU A 184 -7.64 -22.91 0.52
CA GLU A 184 -8.70 -23.93 0.59
C GLU A 184 -9.94 -23.39 1.32
N HIS A 185 -9.75 -22.72 2.45
CA HIS A 185 -10.85 -22.13 3.20
C HIS A 185 -11.57 -21.00 2.44
N LEU A 186 -10.90 -20.29 1.55
CA LEU A 186 -11.56 -19.36 0.63
C LEU A 186 -12.55 -20.07 -0.30
N GLN A 187 -12.18 -21.25 -0.80
CA GLN A 187 -13.06 -22.05 -1.65
C GLN A 187 -14.31 -22.51 -0.88
N TYR A 188 -14.13 -22.91 0.38
CA TYR A 188 -15.27 -23.25 1.26
C TYR A 188 -16.11 -22.02 1.63
N TYR A 189 -15.45 -20.87 1.83
CA TYR A 189 -16.15 -19.62 2.16
C TYR A 189 -17.10 -19.20 1.05
N TYR A 190 -16.67 -19.33 -0.19
CA TYR A 190 -17.48 -18.99 -1.37
C TYR A 190 -18.23 -20.16 -2.01
N GLN A 191 -18.17 -21.36 -1.41
CA GLN A 191 -18.80 -22.59 -1.91
C GLN A 191 -18.46 -22.88 -3.39
N MET A 192 -17.19 -22.72 -3.75
CA MET A 192 -16.71 -22.85 -5.11
C MET A 192 -16.38 -24.30 -5.44
N ALA A 193 -16.90 -24.84 -6.56
CA ALA A 193 -16.58 -26.19 -7.01
C ALA A 193 -15.20 -26.25 -7.69
N MET A 194 -14.63 -27.47 -7.83
CA MET A 194 -13.39 -27.71 -8.59
C MET A 194 -13.60 -27.34 -10.07
N GLY A 195 -12.61 -26.66 -10.64
CA GLY A 195 -12.66 -26.18 -12.02
C GLY A 195 -13.47 -24.90 -12.21
N ASP A 196 -14.14 -24.41 -11.17
CA ASP A 196 -14.86 -23.14 -11.20
C ASP A 196 -13.96 -21.99 -10.70
N GLY A 197 -14.46 -20.79 -10.85
CA GLY A 197 -13.90 -19.60 -10.20
C GLY A 197 -13.13 -18.67 -11.11
N PHE A 198 -12.67 -19.08 -12.28
CA PHE A 198 -11.93 -18.20 -13.19
C PHE A 198 -12.71 -16.90 -13.48
N GLN A 199 -12.07 -15.76 -13.23
CA GLN A 199 -12.62 -14.41 -13.32
C GLN A 199 -13.82 -14.14 -12.39
N CYS A 200 -14.11 -15.01 -11.44
CA CYS A 200 -15.12 -14.73 -10.41
C CYS A 200 -14.65 -13.65 -9.45
N ILE A 201 -15.48 -12.64 -9.26
CA ILE A 201 -15.27 -11.55 -8.32
C ILE A 201 -16.14 -11.76 -7.12
N ARG A 202 -15.55 -11.73 -5.93
CA ARG A 202 -16.25 -11.90 -4.66
C ARG A 202 -15.88 -10.79 -3.68
N GLU A 203 -16.87 -10.20 -3.03
CA GLU A 203 -16.62 -9.33 -1.89
C GLU A 203 -15.98 -10.14 -0.77
N PHE A 204 -14.99 -9.58 -0.12
CA PHE A 204 -14.25 -10.25 0.93
C PHE A 204 -14.30 -9.46 2.23
N ASN A 205 -14.80 -10.11 3.29
CA ASN A 205 -14.74 -9.57 4.63
C ASN A 205 -13.71 -10.35 5.44
N LEU A 206 -12.52 -9.73 5.62
CA LEU A 206 -11.40 -10.33 6.34
C LEU A 206 -11.77 -10.73 7.77
N GLU A 207 -12.52 -9.87 8.49
CA GLU A 207 -12.90 -10.15 9.88
C GLU A 207 -13.87 -11.31 9.98
N GLU A 208 -14.85 -11.38 9.09
CA GLU A 208 -15.83 -12.48 9.02
C GLU A 208 -15.14 -13.80 8.67
N PHE A 209 -14.28 -13.79 7.66
CA PHE A 209 -13.48 -14.95 7.27
C PHE A 209 -12.63 -15.46 8.43
N CYS A 210 -11.88 -14.57 9.10
CA CYS A 210 -11.05 -14.90 10.24
C CYS A 210 -11.86 -15.47 11.40
N ARG A 211 -13.05 -14.93 11.66
CA ARG A 211 -13.95 -15.44 12.71
C ARG A 211 -14.47 -16.85 12.37
N LYS A 212 -14.87 -17.07 11.12
CA LYS A 212 -15.43 -18.35 10.65
C LYS A 212 -14.40 -19.49 10.74
N PHE A 213 -13.16 -19.22 10.33
CA PHE A 213 -12.09 -20.24 10.27
C PHE A 213 -11.08 -20.16 11.42
N LYS A 214 -11.31 -19.30 12.42
CA LYS A 214 -10.46 -19.10 13.62
C LYS A 214 -9.04 -18.67 13.27
N TYR A 215 -8.91 -17.78 12.31
CA TYR A 215 -7.64 -17.17 11.89
C TYR A 215 -7.40 -15.81 12.54
N PHE A 216 -6.13 -15.37 12.50
CA PHE A 216 -5.77 -13.99 12.80
C PHE A 216 -5.71 -13.16 11.51
N PRO A 217 -6.19 -11.88 11.53
CA PRO A 217 -6.30 -11.07 10.30
C PRO A 217 -4.96 -10.83 9.59
N VAL A 218 -3.88 -10.52 10.33
CA VAL A 218 -2.59 -10.16 9.73
C VAL A 218 -1.96 -11.29 8.92
N PRO A 219 -1.84 -12.53 9.44
CA PRO A 219 -1.33 -13.65 8.65
C PRO A 219 -2.21 -14.02 7.45
N VAL A 220 -3.55 -13.85 7.55
CA VAL A 220 -4.46 -14.07 6.41
C VAL A 220 -4.25 -13.03 5.32
N ASP A 221 -4.15 -11.75 5.67
CA ASP A 221 -3.84 -10.67 4.74
C ASP A 221 -2.51 -10.93 4.01
N SER A 222 -1.49 -11.36 4.75
CA SER A 222 -0.19 -11.74 4.17
C SER A 222 -0.29 -12.94 3.24
N ALA A 223 -1.04 -13.97 3.62
CA ALA A 223 -1.28 -15.15 2.77
C ALA A 223 -1.99 -14.78 1.47
N LEU A 224 -3.01 -13.92 1.52
CA LEU A 224 -3.72 -13.42 0.34
C LEU A 224 -2.79 -12.63 -0.60
N LYS A 225 -1.91 -11.79 -0.05
CA LYS A 225 -0.90 -11.06 -0.82
C LYS A 225 0.12 -11.99 -1.48
N ILE A 226 0.54 -13.05 -0.80
CA ILE A 226 1.42 -14.07 -1.37
C ILE A 226 0.72 -14.85 -2.49
N LEU A 227 -0.54 -15.25 -2.30
CA LEU A 227 -1.34 -15.91 -3.34
C LEU A 227 -1.58 -15.01 -4.55
N THR A 228 -1.74 -13.71 -4.34
CA THR A 228 -1.83 -12.71 -5.41
C THR A 228 -0.54 -12.65 -6.23
N GLN A 229 0.61 -12.58 -5.56
CA GLN A 229 1.91 -12.56 -6.23
C GLN A 229 2.26 -13.87 -6.94
N ALA A 230 1.75 -14.99 -6.42
CA ALA A 230 1.85 -16.29 -7.07
C ALA A 230 0.86 -16.48 -8.24
N GLY A 231 -0.04 -15.51 -8.47
CA GLY A 231 -0.96 -15.49 -9.61
C GLY A 231 -2.15 -16.44 -9.49
N TYR A 232 -2.63 -16.74 -8.28
CA TYR A 232 -3.82 -17.56 -8.03
C TYR A 232 -5.09 -16.76 -7.85
N LEU A 233 -4.96 -15.57 -7.31
CA LEU A 233 -6.04 -14.64 -7.10
C LEU A 233 -5.50 -13.19 -7.16
N GLU A 234 -6.37 -12.23 -7.24
CA GLU A 234 -6.09 -10.82 -7.01
C GLU A 234 -6.87 -10.38 -5.77
N TYR A 235 -6.13 -9.98 -4.75
CA TYR A 235 -6.70 -9.43 -3.52
C TYR A 235 -6.44 -7.93 -3.45
N THR A 236 -7.51 -7.16 -3.37
CA THR A 236 -7.44 -5.70 -3.18
C THR A 236 -7.98 -5.32 -1.82
N ASP A 237 -7.19 -4.59 -1.06
CA ASP A 237 -7.64 -3.98 0.18
C ASP A 237 -8.37 -2.64 -0.10
N GLU A 238 -8.99 -2.05 0.95
CA GLU A 238 -9.84 -0.86 0.83
C GLU A 238 -9.17 0.39 0.22
N GLN A 239 -7.86 0.40 0.02
CA GLN A 239 -7.10 1.60 -0.32
C GLN A 239 -6.94 1.84 -1.84
N ASP A 240 -7.07 0.80 -2.69
CA ASP A 240 -6.79 0.88 -4.13
C ASP A 240 -8.01 0.70 -5.05
N ASN A 241 -9.20 0.94 -4.54
CA ASN A 241 -10.44 0.66 -5.27
C ASN A 241 -10.82 1.74 -6.28
N SER A 242 -10.11 1.81 -7.41
CA SER A 242 -10.62 2.45 -8.62
C SER A 242 -11.54 1.49 -9.37
N SER A 243 -12.61 2.01 -9.97
CA SER A 243 -13.47 1.21 -10.86
C SER A 243 -12.67 0.66 -12.02
N ARG A 244 -13.00 -0.55 -12.46
CA ARG A 244 -12.31 -1.23 -13.57
C ARG A 244 -13.31 -1.78 -14.55
N ILE A 245 -12.88 -1.87 -15.82
CA ILE A 245 -13.69 -2.43 -16.91
C ILE A 245 -12.82 -3.27 -17.84
N LEU A 246 -13.39 -4.41 -18.27
CA LEU A 246 -12.87 -5.27 -19.31
C LEU A 246 -14.00 -5.55 -20.30
N PHE A 247 -13.76 -5.45 -21.60
CA PHE A 247 -14.72 -5.88 -22.61
C PHE A 247 -14.60 -7.39 -22.81
N THR A 248 -15.70 -8.10 -22.59
CA THR A 248 -15.77 -9.57 -22.73
C THR A 248 -16.16 -9.99 -24.13
N ILE A 249 -16.64 -9.06 -24.96
CA ILE A 249 -16.92 -9.26 -26.37
C ILE A 249 -15.71 -8.83 -27.23
N ARG A 250 -15.63 -9.34 -28.46
CA ARG A 250 -14.64 -8.91 -29.43
C ARG A 250 -14.96 -7.53 -30.01
N ARG A 251 -13.94 -6.85 -30.51
CA ARG A 251 -14.07 -5.49 -31.08
C ARG A 251 -15.03 -5.40 -32.24
N ASP A 252 -15.11 -6.47 -33.06
CA ASP A 252 -16.03 -6.62 -34.20
C ASP A 252 -17.48 -6.83 -33.77
N GLU A 253 -17.74 -7.22 -32.54
CA GLU A 253 -19.08 -7.41 -31.97
C GLU A 253 -19.69 -6.15 -31.36
N LEU A 254 -18.98 -5.02 -31.39
CA LEU A 254 -19.45 -3.74 -30.85
C LEU A 254 -20.76 -3.22 -31.48
N TYR A 255 -21.14 -3.73 -32.65
CA TYR A 255 -22.44 -3.39 -33.29
C TYR A 255 -23.64 -3.79 -32.41
N LYS A 256 -23.51 -4.81 -31.58
CA LYS A 256 -24.54 -5.25 -30.60
C LYS A 256 -24.94 -4.14 -29.62
N LEU A 257 -24.11 -3.13 -29.49
CA LEU A 257 -24.35 -2.00 -28.57
C LEU A 257 -25.37 -1.00 -29.10
N ARG A 258 -25.61 -0.94 -30.41
CA ARG A 258 -26.60 -0.04 -31.01
C ARG A 258 -28.03 -0.30 -30.53
N GLU A 259 -28.30 -1.51 -30.07
CA GLU A 259 -29.59 -1.91 -29.51
C GLU A 259 -29.80 -1.44 -28.04
N MET A 260 -28.77 -0.86 -27.40
CA MET A 260 -28.77 -0.54 -25.96
C MET A 260 -29.12 0.92 -25.65
N GLY A 261 -29.39 1.72 -26.67
CA GLY A 261 -29.76 3.12 -26.53
C GLY A 261 -28.55 4.09 -26.64
N LYS A 262 -28.88 5.35 -26.97
CA LYS A 262 -27.87 6.38 -27.27
C LYS A 262 -26.92 6.69 -26.10
N GLU A 263 -27.40 6.59 -24.87
CA GLU A 263 -26.59 6.85 -23.66
C GLU A 263 -25.53 5.79 -23.45
N ALA A 264 -25.89 4.52 -23.63
CA ALA A 264 -24.94 3.40 -23.50
C ALA A 264 -23.88 3.46 -24.61
N GLU A 265 -24.29 3.77 -25.84
CA GLU A 265 -23.36 3.94 -26.96
C GLU A 265 -22.39 5.08 -26.72
N ALA A 266 -22.86 6.26 -26.26
CA ALA A 266 -22.03 7.40 -25.93
C ALA A 266 -21.02 7.09 -24.80
N LEU A 267 -21.45 6.36 -23.77
CA LEU A 267 -20.60 5.94 -22.68
C LEU A 267 -19.48 5.01 -23.16
N ILE A 268 -19.82 3.99 -23.94
CA ILE A 268 -18.84 3.05 -24.49
C ILE A 268 -17.85 3.74 -25.41
N GLN A 269 -18.31 4.61 -26.29
CA GLN A 269 -17.45 5.42 -27.15
C GLN A 269 -16.48 6.28 -26.30
N SER A 270 -16.95 6.85 -25.22
CA SER A 270 -16.12 7.61 -24.31
C SER A 270 -15.06 6.73 -23.61
N ILE A 271 -15.44 5.52 -23.19
CA ILE A 271 -14.50 4.56 -22.59
C ILE A 271 -13.43 4.15 -23.59
N LEU A 272 -13.81 3.75 -24.80
CA LEU A 272 -12.87 3.30 -25.83
C LEU A 272 -11.88 4.39 -26.30
N ARG A 273 -12.29 5.67 -26.22
CA ARG A 273 -11.43 6.82 -26.53
C ARG A 273 -10.50 7.20 -25.39
N SER A 274 -10.88 6.90 -24.15
CA SER A 274 -10.20 7.37 -22.95
C SER A 274 -9.23 6.36 -22.36
N TYR A 275 -9.50 5.07 -22.57
CA TYR A 275 -8.76 4.00 -21.90
C TYR A 275 -8.28 2.98 -22.93
N THR A 276 -6.99 2.65 -22.86
CA THR A 276 -6.35 1.66 -23.73
C THR A 276 -6.35 0.28 -23.08
N GLY A 277 -6.29 -0.78 -23.89
CA GLY A 277 -6.15 -2.15 -23.39
C GLY A 277 -7.43 -2.80 -22.86
N VAL A 278 -8.57 -2.12 -22.91
CA VAL A 278 -9.87 -2.57 -22.36
C VAL A 278 -10.41 -3.90 -22.91
N PHE A 279 -9.83 -4.44 -23.99
CA PHE A 279 -10.20 -5.75 -24.55
C PHE A 279 -9.24 -6.88 -24.17
N THR A 280 -8.11 -6.55 -23.54
CA THR A 280 -7.05 -7.50 -23.20
C THR A 280 -6.87 -7.67 -21.71
N ASP A 281 -7.12 -6.60 -20.95
CA ASP A 281 -6.99 -6.59 -19.51
C ASP A 281 -7.93 -5.54 -18.89
N TYR A 282 -8.10 -5.59 -17.57
CA TYR A 282 -8.88 -4.59 -16.84
C TYR A 282 -8.23 -3.21 -16.93
N ALA A 283 -8.95 -2.24 -17.47
CA ALA A 283 -8.55 -0.84 -17.42
C ALA A 283 -9.22 -0.12 -16.25
N TYR A 284 -8.44 0.65 -15.52
CA TYR A 284 -8.96 1.52 -14.44
C TYR A 284 -9.72 2.69 -15.06
N ILE A 285 -10.96 2.89 -14.61
CA ILE A 285 -11.82 3.96 -15.11
C ILE A 285 -12.26 4.90 -13.97
N SER A 286 -12.58 6.13 -14.32
CA SER A 286 -13.15 7.14 -13.43
C SER A 286 -14.54 7.51 -13.93
N GLU A 287 -15.58 7.16 -13.19
CA GLU A 287 -16.96 7.54 -13.49
C GLU A 287 -17.14 9.06 -13.48
N GLU A 288 -16.35 9.80 -12.69
CA GLU A 288 -16.33 11.26 -12.70
C GLU A 288 -15.91 11.82 -14.04
N SER A 289 -14.79 11.32 -14.56
CA SER A 289 -14.26 11.75 -15.86
C SER A 289 -15.21 11.37 -16.99
N LEU A 290 -15.83 10.20 -16.90
CA LEU A 290 -16.84 9.75 -17.86
C LEU A 290 -18.11 10.59 -17.78
N ALA A 291 -18.57 10.99 -16.60
CA ALA A 291 -19.73 11.86 -16.40
C ALA A 291 -19.51 13.22 -17.08
N ILE A 292 -18.34 13.83 -16.88
CA ILE A 292 -17.98 15.11 -17.53
C ILE A 292 -18.00 15.00 -19.06
N ARG A 293 -17.53 13.87 -19.61
CA ARG A 293 -17.40 13.67 -21.08
C ARG A 293 -18.71 13.30 -21.76
N THR A 294 -19.59 12.59 -21.06
CA THR A 294 -20.84 12.07 -21.63
C THR A 294 -22.06 12.94 -21.28
N GLY A 295 -21.93 13.81 -20.26
CA GLY A 295 -23.06 14.55 -19.69
C GLY A 295 -24.01 13.69 -18.84
N LEU A 296 -23.65 12.43 -18.58
CA LEU A 296 -24.42 11.53 -17.74
C LEU A 296 -24.09 11.72 -16.26
N THR A 297 -25.05 11.43 -15.40
CA THR A 297 -24.77 11.35 -13.94
C THR A 297 -23.98 10.07 -13.62
N ARG A 298 -23.23 10.09 -12.52
CA ARG A 298 -22.54 8.88 -12.03
C ARG A 298 -23.47 7.69 -11.85
N GLN A 299 -24.69 7.93 -11.35
CA GLN A 299 -25.67 6.86 -11.17
C GLN A 299 -26.14 6.27 -12.50
N GLN A 300 -26.32 7.08 -13.51
CA GLN A 300 -26.64 6.58 -14.86
C GLN A 300 -25.50 5.72 -15.43
N ILE A 301 -24.25 6.21 -15.31
CA ILE A 301 -23.06 5.46 -15.73
C ILE A 301 -22.99 4.10 -15.02
N TYR A 302 -23.14 4.09 -13.69
CA TYR A 302 -23.16 2.86 -12.91
C TYR A 302 -24.24 1.89 -13.39
N ASN A 303 -25.47 2.34 -13.57
CA ASN A 303 -26.59 1.51 -14.00
C ASN A 303 -26.38 0.93 -15.42
N ILE A 304 -25.83 1.75 -16.33
CA ILE A 304 -25.50 1.28 -17.69
C ILE A 304 -24.42 0.21 -17.63
N LEU A 305 -23.30 0.44 -16.90
CA LEU A 305 -22.19 -0.51 -16.79
C LEU A 305 -22.62 -1.82 -16.15
N VAL A 306 -23.46 -1.77 -15.08
CA VAL A 306 -24.06 -2.97 -14.48
C VAL A 306 -24.96 -3.73 -15.46
N THR A 307 -25.72 -3.02 -16.28
CA THR A 307 -26.58 -3.64 -17.30
C THR A 307 -25.76 -4.32 -18.40
N LEU A 308 -24.66 -3.68 -18.82
CA LEU A 308 -23.72 -4.23 -19.79
C LEU A 308 -23.01 -5.48 -19.23
N THR A 309 -22.68 -5.49 -17.94
CA THR A 309 -22.11 -6.67 -17.25
C THR A 309 -23.09 -7.83 -17.23
N LYS A 310 -24.35 -7.58 -16.88
CA LYS A 310 -25.40 -8.62 -16.92
C LYS A 310 -25.61 -9.23 -18.32
N ARG A 311 -25.37 -8.44 -19.36
CA ARG A 311 -25.46 -8.89 -20.76
C ARG A 311 -24.15 -9.50 -21.29
N ARG A 312 -23.12 -9.62 -20.42
CA ARG A 312 -21.79 -10.17 -20.78
C ARG A 312 -21.12 -9.42 -21.92
N ILE A 313 -21.29 -8.11 -21.98
CA ILE A 313 -20.64 -7.22 -22.96
C ILE A 313 -19.36 -6.66 -22.36
N VAL A 314 -19.42 -6.30 -21.09
CA VAL A 314 -18.27 -5.88 -20.29
C VAL A 314 -18.27 -6.62 -18.98
N ASP A 315 -17.14 -6.65 -18.33
CA ASP A 315 -17.00 -6.97 -16.91
C ASP A 315 -16.61 -5.68 -16.18
N TYR A 316 -17.57 -5.13 -15.43
CA TYR A 316 -17.40 -3.87 -14.71
C TYR A 316 -17.34 -4.11 -13.22
N ILE A 317 -16.24 -3.70 -12.62
CA ILE A 317 -16.01 -3.74 -11.17
C ILE A 317 -16.11 -2.30 -10.66
N PRO A 318 -17.22 -1.94 -10.01
CA PRO A 318 -17.40 -0.60 -9.47
C PRO A 318 -16.43 -0.35 -8.32
N ARG A 319 -16.05 0.90 -8.13
CA ARG A 319 -15.33 1.35 -6.94
C ARG A 319 -16.16 1.01 -5.68
N LYS A 320 -15.68 0.06 -4.93
CA LYS A 320 -16.28 -0.34 -3.64
C LYS A 320 -15.33 0.02 -2.51
N LYS A 321 -15.89 0.37 -1.35
CA LYS A 321 -15.12 0.54 -0.11
C LYS A 321 -14.79 -0.79 0.57
N THR A 322 -15.31 -1.89 0.06
CA THR A 322 -15.08 -3.24 0.59
C THR A 322 -13.99 -3.95 -0.20
N PRO A 323 -13.04 -4.64 0.47
CA PRO A 323 -12.09 -5.52 -0.17
C PRO A 323 -12.79 -6.56 -1.06
N TYR A 324 -12.12 -7.00 -2.10
CA TYR A 324 -12.61 -8.09 -2.94
C TYR A 324 -11.49 -9.02 -3.39
N ILE A 325 -11.89 -10.22 -3.79
CA ILE A 325 -11.02 -11.24 -4.37
C ILE A 325 -11.52 -11.54 -5.78
N ILE A 326 -10.60 -11.50 -6.74
CA ILE A 326 -10.81 -11.99 -8.11
C ILE A 326 -9.97 -13.24 -8.27
N TYR A 327 -10.58 -14.33 -8.71
CA TYR A 327 -9.85 -15.54 -9.04
C TYR A 327 -9.26 -15.43 -10.43
N THR A 328 -7.94 -15.44 -10.54
CA THR A 328 -7.20 -15.38 -11.80
C THR A 328 -7.04 -16.74 -12.47
N ARG A 329 -7.43 -17.81 -11.75
CA ARG A 329 -7.43 -19.20 -12.23
C ARG A 329 -8.66 -19.93 -11.72
N GLU A 330 -8.97 -21.06 -12.35
CA GLU A 330 -9.93 -22.03 -11.82
C GLU A 330 -9.46 -22.57 -10.47
N ARG A 331 -10.42 -23.02 -9.65
CA ARG A 331 -10.10 -23.70 -8.38
C ARG A 331 -9.24 -24.92 -8.64
N LEU A 332 -8.04 -24.95 -8.05
CA LEU A 332 -7.11 -26.07 -8.09
C LEU A 332 -7.15 -26.88 -6.80
N GLU A 333 -6.84 -28.17 -6.89
CA GLU A 333 -6.52 -28.97 -5.71
C GLU A 333 -5.20 -28.47 -5.10
N LEU A 334 -5.06 -28.53 -3.78
CA LEU A 334 -3.88 -28.02 -3.04
C LEU A 334 -2.56 -28.59 -3.53
N ARG A 335 -2.53 -29.87 -3.99
CA ARG A 335 -1.33 -30.50 -4.53
C ARG A 335 -0.77 -29.86 -5.80
N PHE A 336 -1.61 -29.11 -6.53
CA PHE A 336 -1.21 -28.37 -7.74
C PHE A 336 -0.91 -26.89 -7.47
N LEU A 337 -1.15 -26.44 -6.24
CA LEU A 337 -0.87 -25.06 -5.86
C LEU A 337 0.62 -24.94 -5.50
N HIS A 338 1.37 -24.26 -6.34
CA HIS A 338 2.81 -24.07 -6.18
C HIS A 338 3.11 -22.58 -5.94
N ILE A 339 3.74 -22.27 -4.80
CA ILE A 339 4.22 -20.92 -4.50
C ILE A 339 5.68 -20.83 -4.96
N PRO A 340 5.99 -19.98 -5.95
CA PRO A 340 7.36 -19.86 -6.46
C PRO A 340 8.35 -19.44 -5.37
N PRO A 341 9.59 -19.96 -5.36
CA PRO A 341 10.63 -19.55 -4.41
C PRO A 341 10.90 -18.05 -4.40
N SER A 342 10.83 -17.40 -5.58
CA SER A 342 10.97 -15.95 -5.71
C SER A 342 9.89 -15.14 -4.99
N VAL A 343 8.70 -15.72 -4.79
CA VAL A 343 7.58 -15.08 -4.08
C VAL A 343 7.65 -15.29 -2.58
N TYR A 344 8.18 -16.41 -2.11
CA TYR A 344 8.17 -16.77 -0.70
C TYR A 344 9.58 -16.85 -0.10
N GLU A 345 10.40 -17.87 -0.47
CA GLU A 345 11.67 -18.16 0.20
C GLU A 345 12.70 -17.03 0.05
N GLU A 346 12.88 -16.54 -1.17
CA GLU A 346 13.85 -15.46 -1.43
C GLU A 346 13.44 -14.15 -0.76
N ARG A 347 12.15 -13.86 -0.75
CA ARG A 347 11.64 -12.65 -0.09
C ARG A 347 11.71 -12.77 1.42
N LYS A 348 11.39 -13.94 1.98
CA LYS A 348 11.53 -14.21 3.41
C LYS A 348 12.99 -14.08 3.85
N ALA A 349 13.92 -14.68 3.12
CA ALA A 349 15.34 -14.59 3.40
C ALA A 349 15.85 -13.13 3.38
N ARG A 350 15.43 -12.32 2.39
CA ARG A 350 15.75 -10.88 2.35
C ARG A 350 15.15 -10.09 3.50
N TYR A 351 14.01 -10.51 4.00
CA TYR A 351 13.33 -9.84 5.12
C TYR A 351 13.94 -10.22 6.47
N GLU A 352 14.56 -11.40 6.58
CA GLU A 352 15.25 -11.91 7.77
C GLU A 352 16.71 -11.42 7.86
N ALA A 353 17.35 -11.07 6.73
CA ALA A 353 18.71 -10.55 6.65
C ALA A 353 18.82 -9.11 7.14
#